data_fbbcdf2e50e1baf76cacd0f8ebb93092
#
_entry.id   fbbcdf2e50e1baf76cacd0f8ebb93092
#
_cell.length_a   1.000
_cell.length_b   1.000
_cell.length_c   1.000
_cell.angle_alpha   90.00
_cell.angle_beta   90.00
_cell.angle_gamma   90.00
#
_symmetry.space_group_name_H-M   'P 1'
#
loop_
_entity.id
_entity.type
_entity.pdbx_description
1 polymer ?
#
loop_
_entity_poly.entity_id
_entity_poly.type
_entity_poly.pdbx_seq_one_letter_code
_entity_poly.pdbx_strand_id
1 'polypeptide(L)'
;DKNGERMANYIFTRAHDTEAQTIIQRIIRDRINPNLFGYNFTRDEIKKAFEIYNADIDKAHKTYASYNLPSVYTLMLTNKDSVTRVYYGDLYREDGHYMAKKTPYFDAIDTLLRARIKYVAGGQDMEVKKVGNDGLLTSVRYGKGANNRTDWGTAETRTQGMGVIMTNNYDFRLGSNETVTMNMGRAHRNQLYRPLLLTTKDGIATYLNDSDVPKNLLKRTDWNGNLTFNANDVFGVENVQVSGYLGVWVPYGAKENQDARTQPSNRANSDGQVYKSSAALDSQVMYEAFSNFQAFADDQPELYMNRVLAKNTALLKAWGITSVGLPPQYVSSKDGTFLDSTIDNGYAFDDRYDMALSQNNK
;
A
#
# COMPACT_ATOMS: atom_id res chain seq x y z
N ASP A 1 -17.81 -18.35 -9.53
CA ASP A 1 -17.95 -17.75 -10.85
C ASP A 1 -18.42 -18.84 -11.82
N LYS A 2 -19.68 -18.73 -12.24
CA LYS A 2 -20.35 -19.78 -13.02
C LYS A 2 -19.90 -19.85 -14.49
N ASN A 3 -19.23 -18.82 -14.98
CA ASN A 3 -18.95 -18.66 -16.41
C ASN A 3 -17.46 -18.43 -16.74
N GLY A 4 -16.54 -18.63 -15.80
CA GLY A 4 -15.14 -18.27 -15.97
C GLY A 4 -14.89 -16.76 -15.94
N GLU A 5 -15.88 -15.96 -15.62
CA GLU A 5 -15.82 -14.51 -15.47
C GLU A 5 -15.53 -14.18 -14.01
N ARG A 6 -14.64 -13.22 -13.76
CA ARG A 6 -14.27 -12.82 -12.41
C ARG A 6 -14.74 -11.39 -12.14
N MET A 7 -15.45 -11.21 -11.07
CA MET A 7 -15.74 -9.88 -10.54
C MET A 7 -14.45 -9.26 -9.99
N ALA A 8 -14.33 -7.95 -10.10
CA ALA A 8 -13.26 -7.22 -9.45
C ALA A 8 -13.30 -7.47 -7.93
N ASN A 9 -12.21 -7.98 -7.39
CA ASN A 9 -12.05 -8.20 -5.96
C ASN A 9 -11.19 -7.07 -5.39
N TYR A 10 -11.84 -6.12 -4.73
CA TYR A 10 -11.16 -5.00 -4.08
C TYR A 10 -10.63 -5.44 -2.72
N ILE A 11 -9.35 -5.18 -2.49
CA ILE A 11 -8.71 -5.42 -1.20
C ILE A 11 -8.12 -4.12 -0.64
N PHE A 12 -8.22 -3.94 0.66
CA PHE A 12 -7.69 -2.78 1.36
C PHE A 12 -7.39 -3.14 2.82
N THR A 13 -6.53 -2.35 3.45
CA THR A 13 -6.22 -2.50 4.87
C THR A 13 -6.94 -1.48 5.73
N ARG A 14 -6.99 -0.23 5.28
CA ARG A 14 -7.67 0.87 5.98
C ARG A 14 -8.51 1.69 5.02
N ALA A 15 -9.46 2.45 5.58
CA ALA A 15 -10.34 3.35 4.88
C ALA A 15 -10.66 4.58 5.75
N HIS A 16 -11.28 5.59 5.15
CA HIS A 16 -11.66 6.81 5.85
C HIS A 16 -12.61 6.59 7.04
N ASP A 17 -13.47 5.59 6.99
CA ASP A 17 -14.55 5.34 7.95
C ASP A 17 -14.31 4.14 8.88
N THR A 18 -13.24 3.42 8.71
CA THR A 18 -12.95 2.23 9.51
C THR A 18 -11.90 2.51 10.60
N GLU A 19 -10.65 2.21 10.32
CA GLU A 19 -9.62 2.28 11.36
C GLU A 19 -9.30 3.71 11.78
N ALA A 20 -9.25 4.68 10.85
CA ALA A 20 -8.94 6.07 11.20
C ALA A 20 -9.97 6.65 12.17
N GLN A 21 -11.25 6.56 11.87
CA GLN A 21 -12.30 6.99 12.78
C GLN A 21 -12.25 6.25 14.12
N THR A 22 -12.10 4.93 14.09
CA THR A 22 -12.08 4.09 15.29
C THR A 22 -10.87 4.40 16.17
N ILE A 23 -9.71 4.61 15.57
CA ILE A 23 -8.49 4.97 16.32
C ILE A 23 -8.64 6.36 16.95
N ILE A 24 -9.10 7.35 16.22
CA ILE A 24 -9.32 8.71 16.74
C ILE A 24 -10.37 8.71 17.86
N GLN A 25 -11.50 8.01 17.66
CA GLN A 25 -12.51 7.83 18.71
C GLN A 25 -11.92 7.21 19.98
N ARG A 26 -11.12 6.15 19.83
CA ARG A 26 -10.46 5.49 20.96
C ARG A 26 -9.51 6.42 21.70
N ILE A 27 -8.68 7.17 20.98
CA ILE A 27 -7.76 8.15 21.58
C ILE A 27 -8.55 9.21 22.35
N ILE A 28 -9.64 9.74 21.78
CA ILE A 28 -10.47 10.74 22.46
C ILE A 28 -11.02 10.16 23.74
N ARG A 29 -11.60 8.98 23.71
CA ARG A 29 -12.17 8.33 24.91
C ARG A 29 -11.11 8.03 25.97
N ASP A 30 -9.96 7.54 25.56
CA ASP A 30 -8.92 7.09 26.49
C ASP A 30 -8.15 8.29 27.12
N ARG A 31 -8.03 9.42 26.42
CA ARG A 31 -7.07 10.45 26.76
C ARG A 31 -7.64 11.87 26.87
N ILE A 32 -8.83 12.14 26.35
CA ILE A 32 -9.38 13.50 26.21
C ILE A 32 -10.75 13.61 26.88
N ASN A 33 -11.69 12.77 26.48
CA ASN A 33 -13.09 12.81 26.94
C ASN A 33 -13.60 11.38 27.23
N PRO A 34 -13.46 10.90 28.48
CA PRO A 34 -13.91 9.57 28.87
C PRO A 34 -15.43 9.34 28.71
N ASN A 35 -16.20 10.43 28.66
CA ASN A 35 -17.66 10.38 28.51
C ASN A 35 -18.14 10.47 27.06
N LEU A 36 -17.22 10.37 26.10
CA LEU A 36 -17.55 10.42 24.68
C LEU A 36 -18.60 9.34 24.33
N PHE A 37 -19.72 9.79 23.76
CA PHE A 37 -20.74 8.90 23.23
C PHE A 37 -20.65 8.80 21.70
N GLY A 38 -20.47 7.58 21.20
CA GLY A 38 -20.38 7.33 19.76
C GLY A 38 -19.24 8.11 19.09
N TYR A 39 -19.57 8.84 18.04
CA TYR A 39 -18.66 9.69 17.26
C TYR A 39 -18.97 11.19 17.44
N ASN A 40 -19.60 11.57 18.54
CA ASN A 40 -19.97 12.96 18.82
C ASN A 40 -18.79 13.76 19.40
N PHE A 41 -17.70 13.83 18.67
CA PHE A 41 -16.53 14.61 19.08
C PHE A 41 -16.47 15.96 18.37
N THR A 42 -15.84 16.91 19.06
CA THR A 42 -15.63 18.28 18.58
C THR A 42 -14.36 18.35 17.71
N ARG A 43 -14.25 19.44 16.93
CA ARG A 43 -13.01 19.71 16.16
C ARG A 43 -11.77 19.83 17.04
N ASP A 44 -11.89 20.40 18.24
CA ASP A 44 -10.79 20.51 19.19
C ASP A 44 -10.34 19.14 19.72
N GLU A 45 -11.29 18.24 19.99
CA GLU A 45 -11.00 16.88 20.42
C GLU A 45 -10.31 16.09 19.29
N ILE A 46 -10.78 16.24 18.04
CA ILE A 46 -10.14 15.65 16.86
C ILE A 46 -8.69 16.14 16.74
N LYS A 47 -8.46 17.46 16.83
CA LYS A 47 -7.12 18.05 16.74
C LYS A 47 -6.17 17.48 17.79
N LYS A 48 -6.58 17.45 19.05
CA LYS A 48 -5.79 16.87 20.16
C LYS A 48 -5.53 15.37 19.95
N ALA A 49 -6.51 14.64 19.44
CA ALA A 49 -6.34 13.22 19.15
C ALA A 49 -5.32 12.98 18.04
N PHE A 50 -5.27 13.82 17.00
CA PHE A 50 -4.26 13.73 15.96
C PHE A 50 -2.85 14.06 16.45
N GLU A 51 -2.69 14.99 17.39
CA GLU A 51 -1.40 15.23 18.04
C GLU A 51 -0.86 13.94 18.70
N ILE A 52 -1.73 13.22 19.42
CA ILE A 52 -1.38 11.94 20.06
C ILE A 52 -1.13 10.85 18.99
N TYR A 53 -1.99 10.75 18.01
CA TYR A 53 -1.91 9.73 16.95
C TYR A 53 -0.65 9.89 16.10
N ASN A 54 -0.34 11.12 15.68
CA ASN A 54 0.85 11.40 14.88
C ASN A 54 2.14 11.14 15.68
N ALA A 55 2.15 11.49 16.97
CA ALA A 55 3.27 11.14 17.84
C ALA A 55 3.43 9.63 18.01
N ASP A 56 2.33 8.87 17.99
CA ASP A 56 2.35 7.42 18.11
C ASP A 56 2.80 6.74 16.80
N ILE A 57 2.40 7.27 15.64
CA ILE A 57 2.87 6.82 14.32
C ILE A 57 4.41 6.86 14.24
N ASP A 58 5.03 7.88 14.80
CA ASP A 58 6.48 8.11 14.75
C ASP A 58 7.29 7.23 15.74
N LYS A 59 6.62 6.43 16.55
CA LYS A 59 7.30 5.50 17.49
C LYS A 59 7.53 4.13 16.86
N ALA A 60 8.59 3.46 17.28
CA ALA A 60 8.77 2.04 17.01
C ALA A 60 7.72 1.22 17.77
N HIS A 61 7.55 1.48 19.06
CA HIS A 61 6.54 0.83 19.89
C HIS A 61 5.24 1.65 19.94
N LYS A 62 4.20 1.17 19.25
CA LYS A 62 2.94 1.89 19.03
C LYS A 62 1.86 1.46 20.02
N THR A 63 1.03 2.41 20.42
CA THR A 63 -0.13 2.18 21.30
C THR A 63 -1.45 2.15 20.53
N TYR A 64 -1.59 3.01 19.53
CA TYR A 64 -2.82 3.20 18.77
C TYR A 64 -2.64 2.91 17.28
N ALA A 65 -1.53 3.35 16.70
CA ALA A 65 -1.28 3.22 15.27
C ALA A 65 -1.01 1.78 14.85
N SER A 66 -1.34 1.45 13.61
CA SER A 66 -1.12 0.12 13.05
C SER A 66 0.35 -0.14 12.76
N TYR A 67 0.76 -1.40 12.95
CA TYR A 67 2.08 -1.89 12.53
C TYR A 67 2.07 -2.41 11.10
N ASN A 68 3.26 -2.55 10.53
CA ASN A 68 3.51 -3.33 9.31
C ASN A 68 2.72 -2.89 8.08
N LEU A 69 2.29 -1.61 7.98
CA LEU A 69 1.58 -1.13 6.80
C LEU A 69 2.37 -1.37 5.49
N PRO A 70 3.69 -1.13 5.41
CA PRO A 70 4.45 -1.47 4.21
C PRO A 70 4.38 -2.95 3.83
N SER A 71 4.37 -3.86 4.81
CA SER A 71 4.24 -5.30 4.56
C SER A 71 2.87 -5.68 4.02
N VAL A 72 1.81 -5.11 4.59
CA VAL A 72 0.44 -5.33 4.11
C VAL A 72 0.26 -4.77 2.70
N TYR A 73 0.74 -3.55 2.42
CA TYR A 73 0.71 -2.99 1.07
C TYR A 73 1.52 -3.82 0.08
N THR A 74 2.66 -4.38 0.50
CA THR A 74 3.43 -5.28 -0.35
C THR A 74 2.60 -6.49 -0.77
N LEU A 75 1.94 -7.16 0.17
CA LEU A 75 1.06 -8.30 -0.17
C LEU A 75 -0.08 -7.88 -1.10
N MET A 76 -0.78 -6.79 -0.78
CA MET A 76 -1.92 -6.33 -1.58
C MET A 76 -1.51 -5.92 -3.00
N LEU A 77 -0.44 -5.13 -3.14
CA LEU A 77 0.02 -4.59 -4.43
C LEU A 77 0.68 -5.64 -5.32
N THR A 78 1.08 -6.78 -4.77
CA THR A 78 1.66 -7.89 -5.54
C THR A 78 0.67 -9.04 -5.76
N ASN A 79 -0.51 -9.02 -5.13
CA ASN A 79 -1.49 -10.09 -5.27
C ASN A 79 -2.10 -10.14 -6.68
N LYS A 80 -2.21 -11.37 -7.21
CA LYS A 80 -2.58 -11.60 -8.61
C LYS A 80 -4.05 -11.30 -8.94
N ASP A 81 -4.96 -11.63 -8.04
CA ASP A 81 -6.39 -11.72 -8.35
C ASP A 81 -7.22 -10.58 -7.72
N SER A 82 -6.61 -9.39 -7.48
CA SER A 82 -7.28 -8.31 -6.78
C SER A 82 -6.91 -6.93 -7.29
N VAL A 83 -7.81 -5.98 -7.07
CA VAL A 83 -7.59 -4.55 -7.22
C VAL A 83 -7.30 -3.97 -5.85
N THR A 84 -6.11 -3.44 -5.67
CA THR A 84 -5.71 -2.83 -4.40
C THR A 84 -6.25 -1.42 -4.29
N ARG A 85 -6.88 -1.12 -3.15
CA ARG A 85 -7.22 0.24 -2.75
C ARG A 85 -6.15 0.78 -1.81
N VAL A 86 -5.53 1.88 -2.19
CA VAL A 86 -4.55 2.62 -1.41
C VAL A 86 -5.26 3.76 -0.70
N TYR A 87 -5.13 3.83 0.61
CA TYR A 87 -5.78 4.86 1.42
C TYR A 87 -4.89 6.10 1.58
N TYR A 88 -5.48 7.29 1.46
CA TYR A 88 -4.82 8.58 1.63
C TYR A 88 -4.03 8.69 2.94
N GLY A 89 -4.66 8.32 4.08
CA GLY A 89 -4.08 8.42 5.41
C GLY A 89 -2.89 7.50 5.69
N ASP A 90 -2.61 6.53 4.80
CA ASP A 90 -1.41 5.70 4.88
C ASP A 90 -0.19 6.38 4.23
N LEU A 91 -0.43 7.29 3.31
CA LEU A 91 0.59 8.07 2.60
C LEU A 91 0.83 9.44 3.25
N TYR A 92 -0.24 10.12 3.62
CA TYR A 92 -0.19 11.49 4.15
C TYR A 92 -0.92 11.60 5.48
N ARG A 93 -0.45 12.50 6.34
CA ARG A 93 -1.11 12.80 7.62
C ARG A 93 -2.44 13.50 7.34
N GLU A 94 -3.44 13.09 8.09
CA GLU A 94 -4.84 13.49 7.85
C GLU A 94 -5.21 14.84 8.47
N ASP A 95 -4.44 15.31 9.44
CA ASP A 95 -4.66 16.55 10.20
C ASP A 95 -4.04 17.82 9.56
N GLY A 96 -3.36 17.66 8.44
CA GLY A 96 -2.71 18.75 7.71
C GLY A 96 -3.44 19.12 6.42
N HIS A 97 -2.98 20.16 5.74
CA HIS A 97 -3.42 20.42 4.38
C HIS A 97 -3.20 19.22 3.48
N TYR A 98 -4.07 19.05 2.50
CA TYR A 98 -4.08 17.89 1.63
C TYR A 98 -2.73 17.63 0.97
N MET A 99 -2.21 16.42 1.09
CA MET A 99 -0.89 15.96 0.60
C MET A 99 0.32 16.73 1.12
N ALA A 100 0.19 17.50 2.22
CA ALA A 100 1.29 18.36 2.71
C ALA A 100 2.33 17.61 3.53
N LYS A 101 1.91 16.67 4.37
CA LYS A 101 2.80 15.96 5.30
C LYS A 101 2.77 14.46 5.07
N LYS A 102 3.89 13.88 4.74
CA LYS A 102 4.05 12.43 4.57
C LYS A 102 3.98 11.68 5.90
N THR A 103 3.47 10.45 5.87
CA THR A 103 3.64 9.49 6.95
C THR A 103 5.01 8.82 6.86
N PRO A 104 5.50 8.14 7.91
CA PRO A 104 6.72 7.33 7.84
C PRO A 104 6.64 6.19 6.80
N TYR A 105 5.45 5.80 6.40
CA TYR A 105 5.22 4.70 5.44
C TYR A 105 5.28 5.14 3.98
N PHE A 106 5.27 6.46 3.73
CA PHE A 106 5.16 7.02 2.38
C PHE A 106 6.19 6.47 1.42
N ASP A 107 7.48 6.52 1.76
CA ASP A 107 8.56 6.16 0.84
C ASP A 107 8.52 4.68 0.44
N ALA A 108 8.15 3.80 1.37
CA ALA A 108 7.98 2.38 1.08
C ALA A 108 6.79 2.14 0.13
N ILE A 109 5.64 2.76 0.39
CA ILE A 109 4.43 2.60 -0.43
C ILE A 109 4.62 3.24 -1.81
N ASP A 110 5.20 4.45 -1.90
CA ASP A 110 5.56 5.13 -3.16
C ASP A 110 6.46 4.24 -4.02
N THR A 111 7.51 3.67 -3.41
CA THR A 111 8.45 2.77 -4.09
C THR A 111 7.76 1.53 -4.63
N LEU A 112 6.88 0.91 -3.84
CA LEU A 112 6.09 -0.25 -4.27
C LEU A 112 5.15 0.08 -5.42
N LEU A 113 4.42 1.19 -5.34
CA LEU A 113 3.49 1.63 -6.39
C LEU A 113 4.19 1.85 -7.72
N ARG A 114 5.34 2.50 -7.71
CA ARG A 114 6.15 2.72 -8.92
C ARG A 114 6.73 1.41 -9.47
N ALA A 115 7.26 0.58 -8.60
CA ALA A 115 7.93 -0.65 -9.00
C ALA A 115 6.96 -1.73 -9.52
N ARG A 116 5.72 -1.80 -8.97
CA ARG A 116 4.74 -2.79 -9.45
C ARG A 116 4.45 -2.65 -10.94
N ILE A 117 4.48 -1.43 -11.47
CA ILE A 117 4.29 -1.18 -12.91
C ILE A 117 5.34 -1.93 -13.75
N LYS A 118 6.57 -2.01 -13.24
CA LYS A 118 7.68 -2.64 -13.95
C LYS A 118 7.76 -4.16 -13.77
N TYR A 119 7.33 -4.67 -12.61
CA TYR A 119 7.71 -6.01 -12.19
C TYR A 119 6.54 -6.95 -11.91
N VAL A 120 5.36 -6.43 -11.52
CA VAL A 120 4.26 -7.28 -11.05
C VAL A 120 3.45 -7.81 -12.23
N ALA A 121 3.71 -9.05 -12.61
CA ALA A 121 2.99 -9.78 -13.66
C ALA A 121 3.19 -11.29 -13.51
N GLY A 122 2.44 -12.05 -14.29
CA GLY A 122 2.53 -13.51 -14.36
C GLY A 122 1.85 -14.24 -13.22
N GLY A 123 2.13 -15.52 -13.09
CA GLY A 123 1.61 -16.36 -12.02
C GLY A 123 2.13 -15.95 -10.64
N GLN A 124 1.48 -16.48 -9.59
CA GLN A 124 1.85 -16.23 -8.20
C GLN A 124 1.94 -17.55 -7.44
N ASP A 125 2.98 -17.66 -6.60
CA ASP A 125 3.10 -18.68 -5.56
C ASP A 125 3.31 -18.01 -4.21
N MET A 126 2.70 -18.59 -3.16
CA MET A 126 2.90 -18.18 -1.78
C MET A 126 3.24 -19.41 -0.95
N GLU A 127 4.30 -19.34 -0.17
CA GLU A 127 4.76 -20.43 0.68
C GLU A 127 5.01 -19.96 2.11
N VAL A 128 4.52 -20.72 3.08
CA VAL A 128 4.90 -20.53 4.48
C VAL A 128 6.16 -21.38 4.72
N LYS A 129 7.26 -20.71 5.00
CA LYS A 129 8.58 -21.35 5.21
C LYS A 129 8.78 -21.83 6.65
N LYS A 130 8.20 -21.10 7.59
CA LYS A 130 8.13 -21.48 9.02
C LYS A 130 6.75 -21.16 9.56
N VAL A 131 6.32 -21.87 10.60
CA VAL A 131 5.00 -21.77 11.23
C VAL A 131 5.13 -21.45 12.71
N GLY A 132 4.02 -21.10 13.36
CA GLY A 132 3.97 -20.70 14.77
C GLY A 132 4.50 -19.30 14.99
N ASN A 133 5.16 -19.07 16.12
CA ASN A 133 5.71 -17.75 16.45
C ASN A 133 6.84 -17.32 15.49
N ASP A 134 7.39 -18.26 14.74
CA ASP A 134 8.46 -18.06 13.78
C ASP A 134 7.94 -17.98 12.34
N GLY A 135 6.69 -17.61 12.14
CA GLY A 135 6.08 -17.53 10.81
C GLY A 135 6.90 -16.68 9.84
N LEU A 136 7.30 -17.28 8.73
CA LEU A 136 7.97 -16.64 7.61
C LEU A 136 7.25 -17.00 6.32
N LEU A 137 6.82 -15.97 5.60
CA LEU A 137 6.07 -16.08 4.35
C LEU A 137 6.95 -15.63 3.18
N THR A 138 6.87 -16.38 2.07
CA THR A 138 7.34 -15.90 0.77
C THR A 138 6.18 -15.80 -0.21
N SER A 139 6.21 -14.77 -1.07
CA SER A 139 5.28 -14.60 -2.18
C SER A 139 6.07 -14.21 -3.43
N VAL A 140 5.84 -14.88 -4.54
CA VAL A 140 6.57 -14.67 -5.80
C VAL A 140 5.60 -14.43 -6.93
N ARG A 141 5.85 -13.37 -7.71
CA ARG A 141 5.28 -13.14 -9.03
C ARG A 141 6.34 -13.50 -10.06
N TYR A 142 5.99 -14.33 -11.02
CA TYR A 142 6.96 -14.94 -11.96
C TYR A 142 7.33 -14.08 -13.16
N GLY A 143 6.62 -13.00 -13.42
CA GLY A 143 6.75 -12.20 -14.63
C GLY A 143 5.86 -12.69 -15.77
N LYS A 144 5.60 -11.82 -16.72
CA LYS A 144 4.72 -12.09 -17.86
C LYS A 144 5.23 -13.27 -18.68
N GLY A 145 4.34 -14.19 -19.02
CA GLY A 145 4.68 -15.40 -19.76
C GLY A 145 5.13 -16.60 -18.91
N ALA A 146 5.20 -16.45 -17.57
CA ALA A 146 5.38 -17.56 -16.63
C ALA A 146 4.22 -17.60 -15.64
N ASN A 147 3.52 -18.74 -15.54
CA ASN A 147 2.37 -18.95 -14.65
C ASN A 147 2.73 -19.69 -13.37
N ASN A 148 3.85 -20.39 -13.38
CA ASN A 148 4.34 -21.18 -12.27
C ASN A 148 5.87 -21.29 -12.30
N ARG A 149 6.46 -21.87 -11.25
CA ARG A 149 7.91 -21.98 -11.09
C ARG A 149 8.62 -22.87 -12.11
N THR A 150 7.91 -23.71 -12.85
CA THR A 150 8.50 -24.61 -13.86
C THR A 150 8.50 -24.04 -15.27
N ASP A 151 7.78 -22.94 -15.50
CA ASP A 151 7.71 -22.31 -16.81
C ASP A 151 9.05 -21.68 -17.20
N TRP A 152 9.41 -21.81 -18.49
CA TRP A 152 10.65 -21.22 -19.00
C TRP A 152 10.53 -19.72 -19.26
N GLY A 153 9.29 -19.23 -19.44
CA GLY A 153 9.03 -17.84 -19.76
C GLY A 153 9.64 -17.39 -21.09
N THR A 154 9.76 -16.08 -21.21
CA THR A 154 10.36 -15.40 -22.37
C THR A 154 11.53 -14.50 -21.93
N ALA A 155 12.19 -13.84 -22.88
CA ALA A 155 13.19 -12.82 -22.56
C ALA A 155 12.59 -11.67 -21.73
N GLU A 156 11.33 -11.30 -22.00
CA GLU A 156 10.59 -10.29 -21.24
C GLU A 156 10.34 -10.75 -19.79
N THR A 157 10.00 -12.03 -19.58
CA THR A 157 9.79 -12.61 -18.25
C THR A 157 11.00 -12.37 -17.34
N ARG A 158 12.21 -12.50 -17.86
CA ARG A 158 13.45 -12.40 -17.08
C ARG A 158 13.67 -11.02 -16.45
N THR A 159 13.10 -9.96 -17.01
CA THR A 159 13.23 -8.59 -16.46
C THR A 159 12.05 -8.20 -15.58
N GLN A 160 11.08 -9.06 -15.42
CA GLN A 160 9.88 -8.88 -14.60
C GLN A 160 9.85 -9.88 -13.44
N GLY A 161 8.80 -9.84 -12.65
CA GLY A 161 8.67 -10.65 -11.46
C GLY A 161 9.11 -9.91 -10.18
N MET A 162 8.58 -10.36 -9.07
CA MET A 162 8.85 -9.76 -7.76
C MET A 162 8.75 -10.83 -6.68
N GLY A 163 9.77 -10.92 -5.84
CA GLY A 163 9.78 -11.81 -4.68
C GLY A 163 9.66 -11.05 -3.39
N VAL A 164 8.82 -11.54 -2.51
CA VAL A 164 8.56 -10.97 -1.18
C VAL A 164 8.87 -12.01 -0.13
N ILE A 165 9.62 -11.62 0.88
CA ILE A 165 9.89 -12.42 2.09
C ILE A 165 9.60 -11.58 3.32
N MET A 166 8.76 -12.08 4.22
CA MET A 166 8.30 -11.32 5.37
C MET A 166 7.93 -12.17 6.59
N THR A 167 8.00 -11.53 7.74
CA THR A 167 7.42 -12.02 9.01
C THR A 167 6.89 -10.84 9.83
N ASN A 168 5.89 -11.09 10.66
CA ASN A 168 5.39 -10.15 11.66
C ASN A 168 5.96 -10.41 13.06
N ASN A 169 7.00 -11.21 13.19
CA ASN A 169 7.69 -11.47 14.43
C ASN A 169 8.99 -10.67 14.51
N TYR A 170 9.04 -9.66 15.38
CA TYR A 170 10.23 -8.83 15.58
C TYR A 170 11.41 -9.58 16.23
N ASP A 171 11.13 -10.70 16.90
CA ASP A 171 12.14 -11.58 17.49
C ASP A 171 12.60 -12.70 16.54
N PHE A 172 12.10 -12.70 15.28
CA PHE A 172 12.47 -13.73 14.32
C PHE A 172 13.99 -13.78 14.08
N ARG A 173 14.55 -14.97 14.17
CA ARG A 173 15.97 -15.26 13.85
C ARG A 173 16.09 -16.61 13.13
N LEU A 174 16.94 -16.63 12.11
CA LEU A 174 17.43 -17.88 11.55
C LEU A 174 18.63 -18.37 12.37
N GLY A 175 18.77 -19.67 12.53
CA GLY A 175 19.99 -20.27 13.09
C GLY A 175 21.21 -19.93 12.21
N SER A 176 22.41 -19.94 12.79
CA SER A 176 23.66 -19.52 12.09
C SER A 176 23.94 -20.31 10.81
N ASN A 177 23.52 -21.56 10.73
CA ASN A 177 23.68 -22.44 9.56
C ASN A 177 22.35 -22.65 8.80
N GLU A 178 21.32 -21.93 9.16
CA GLU A 178 20.00 -22.06 8.55
C GLU A 178 19.88 -21.11 7.36
N THR A 179 19.22 -21.59 6.31
CA THR A 179 18.92 -20.77 5.14
C THR A 179 17.44 -20.93 4.76
N VAL A 180 16.92 -19.90 4.12
CA VAL A 180 15.57 -19.91 3.51
C VAL A 180 15.72 -19.60 2.04
N THR A 181 15.02 -20.34 1.20
CA THR A 181 14.97 -20.11 -0.24
C THR A 181 13.63 -19.56 -0.68
N MET A 182 13.65 -18.63 -1.61
CA MET A 182 12.50 -18.14 -2.36
C MET A 182 12.70 -18.52 -3.83
N ASN A 183 11.82 -19.35 -4.38
CA ASN A 183 11.94 -19.82 -5.75
C ASN A 183 11.29 -18.81 -6.71
N MET A 184 12.15 -18.08 -7.44
CA MET A 184 11.73 -17.07 -8.42
C MET A 184 11.29 -17.68 -9.76
N GLY A 185 11.33 -19.00 -9.87
CA GLY A 185 10.97 -19.74 -11.07
C GLY A 185 12.13 -20.02 -12.04
N ARG A 186 11.97 -21.05 -12.84
CA ARG A 186 12.98 -21.49 -13.81
C ARG A 186 13.32 -20.42 -14.85
N ALA A 187 12.37 -19.55 -15.19
CA ALA A 187 12.60 -18.41 -16.07
C ALA A 187 13.71 -17.50 -15.56
N HIS A 188 13.91 -17.44 -14.26
CA HIS A 188 14.87 -16.58 -13.56
C HIS A 188 16.14 -17.29 -13.09
N ARG A 189 16.48 -18.42 -13.69
CA ARG A 189 17.70 -19.16 -13.37
C ARG A 189 18.95 -18.35 -13.62
N ASN A 190 19.92 -18.47 -12.72
CA ASN A 190 21.23 -17.83 -12.79
C ASN A 190 21.13 -16.32 -13.09
N GLN A 191 20.24 -15.62 -12.38
CA GLN A 191 19.95 -14.22 -12.62
C GLN A 191 20.26 -13.36 -11.39
N LEU A 192 20.75 -12.14 -11.64
CA LEU A 192 21.03 -11.17 -10.59
C LEU A 192 19.73 -10.49 -10.13
N TYR A 193 19.56 -10.42 -8.83
CA TYR A 193 18.46 -9.76 -8.13
C TYR A 193 18.99 -8.67 -7.21
N ARG A 194 18.15 -7.67 -6.96
CA ARG A 194 18.39 -6.60 -6.02
C ARG A 194 17.23 -6.39 -5.08
N PRO A 195 17.43 -5.85 -3.88
CA PRO A 195 16.33 -5.40 -3.06
C PRO A 195 15.65 -4.17 -3.70
N LEU A 196 14.33 -4.11 -3.55
CA LEU A 196 13.50 -2.93 -3.77
C LEU A 196 13.19 -2.26 -2.43
N LEU A 197 12.77 -3.06 -1.46
CA LEU A 197 12.61 -2.71 -0.05
C LEU A 197 13.40 -3.68 0.80
N LEU A 198 14.09 -3.17 1.81
CA LEU A 198 14.84 -4.01 2.74
C LEU A 198 14.74 -3.44 4.15
N THR A 199 14.27 -4.26 5.07
CA THR A 199 14.24 -3.91 6.49
C THR A 199 15.65 -3.75 7.04
N THR A 200 15.88 -2.66 7.73
CA THR A 200 17.07 -2.37 8.52
C THR A 200 16.68 -2.12 9.98
N LYS A 201 17.65 -1.93 10.85
CA LYS A 201 17.38 -1.58 12.26
C LYS A 201 16.66 -0.23 12.40
N ASP A 202 16.91 0.70 11.47
CA ASP A 202 16.42 2.09 11.55
C ASP A 202 15.13 2.33 10.76
N GLY A 203 14.70 1.36 9.95
CA GLY A 203 13.53 1.49 9.09
C GLY A 203 13.63 0.59 7.86
N ILE A 204 12.81 0.88 6.85
CA ILE A 204 12.85 0.21 5.55
C ILE A 204 13.66 1.07 4.59
N ALA A 205 14.78 0.53 4.11
CA ALA A 205 15.54 1.12 3.01
C ALA A 205 14.79 0.89 1.69
N THR A 206 14.73 1.91 0.85
CA THR A 206 14.06 1.89 -0.45
C THR A 206 15.07 2.09 -1.57
N TYR A 207 14.98 1.27 -2.60
CA TYR A 207 15.90 1.30 -3.76
C TYR A 207 15.06 1.27 -5.04
N LEU A 208 14.65 2.44 -5.53
CA LEU A 208 13.77 2.50 -6.71
C LEU A 208 14.51 2.05 -7.99
N ASN A 209 15.79 2.43 -8.13
CA ASN A 209 16.59 2.14 -9.32
C ASN A 209 17.77 1.21 -8.99
N ASP A 210 18.31 0.56 -10.01
CA ASP A 210 19.47 -0.32 -9.86
C ASP A 210 20.71 0.42 -9.34
N SER A 211 20.88 1.69 -9.73
CA SER A 211 21.99 2.56 -9.30
C SER A 211 21.99 2.87 -7.80
N ASP A 212 20.82 2.78 -7.16
CA ASP A 212 20.64 3.15 -5.76
C ASP A 212 21.09 2.02 -4.81
N VAL A 213 21.32 0.82 -5.35
CA VAL A 213 21.56 -0.39 -4.56
C VAL A 213 23.07 -0.61 -4.33
N PRO A 214 23.50 -0.73 -3.07
CA PRO A 214 24.86 -1.19 -2.76
C PRO A 214 25.15 -2.58 -3.35
N LYS A 215 26.30 -2.75 -3.99
CA LYS A 215 26.65 -3.99 -4.70
C LYS A 215 26.66 -5.25 -3.82
N ASN A 216 26.99 -5.09 -2.53
CA ASN A 216 26.99 -6.18 -1.56
C ASN A 216 25.58 -6.69 -1.20
N LEU A 217 24.52 -5.97 -1.56
CA LEU A 217 23.14 -6.40 -1.36
C LEU A 217 22.61 -7.20 -2.57
N LEU A 218 23.34 -7.27 -3.66
CA LEU A 218 22.92 -8.04 -4.83
C LEU A 218 23.01 -9.54 -4.53
N LYS A 219 22.02 -10.29 -5.00
CA LYS A 219 21.95 -11.74 -4.88
C LYS A 219 21.72 -12.38 -6.25
N ARG A 220 22.17 -13.61 -6.41
CA ARG A 220 21.97 -14.37 -7.66
C ARG A 220 21.17 -15.62 -7.39
N THR A 221 20.18 -15.88 -8.22
CA THR A 221 19.46 -17.16 -8.21
C THR A 221 20.36 -18.28 -8.72
N ASP A 222 20.11 -19.50 -8.23
CA ASP A 222 20.74 -20.71 -8.76
C ASP A 222 20.13 -21.15 -10.11
N TRP A 223 20.55 -22.32 -10.60
CA TRP A 223 20.02 -22.91 -11.85
C TRP A 223 18.55 -23.32 -11.76
N ASN A 224 17.97 -23.43 -10.58
CA ASN A 224 16.56 -23.73 -10.34
C ASN A 224 15.73 -22.47 -10.09
N GLY A 225 16.36 -21.29 -10.10
CA GLY A 225 15.70 -20.01 -9.81
C GLY A 225 15.54 -19.72 -8.33
N ASN A 226 16.26 -20.40 -7.45
CA ASN A 226 16.20 -20.18 -6.01
C ASN A 226 17.08 -18.97 -5.62
N LEU A 227 16.50 -18.05 -4.90
CA LEU A 227 17.16 -16.96 -4.19
C LEU A 227 17.29 -17.36 -2.73
N THR A 228 18.52 -17.41 -2.20
CA THR A 228 18.81 -17.95 -0.87
C THR A 228 19.19 -16.85 0.11
N PHE A 229 18.66 -16.94 1.31
CA PHE A 229 18.83 -16.00 2.41
C PHE A 229 19.35 -16.73 3.65
N ASN A 230 20.25 -16.10 4.38
CA ASN A 230 20.82 -16.61 5.63
C ASN A 230 20.42 -15.71 6.82
N ALA A 231 20.94 -16.01 8.00
CA ALA A 231 20.64 -15.30 9.23
C ALA A 231 21.00 -13.80 9.20
N ASN A 232 21.95 -13.38 8.36
CA ASN A 232 22.30 -11.97 8.18
C ASN A 232 21.39 -11.24 7.21
N ASP A 233 20.67 -11.97 6.38
CA ASP A 233 19.75 -11.42 5.37
C ASP A 233 18.33 -11.22 5.91
N VAL A 234 17.87 -12.11 6.80
CA VAL A 234 16.50 -12.12 7.32
C VAL A 234 16.50 -12.20 8.84
N PHE A 235 16.09 -11.13 9.47
CA PHE A 235 16.00 -11.01 10.93
C PHE A 235 14.89 -10.02 11.31
N GLY A 236 14.13 -10.35 12.34
CA GLY A 236 13.09 -9.47 12.86
C GLY A 236 13.67 -8.24 13.55
N VAL A 237 12.97 -7.14 13.45
CA VAL A 237 13.25 -5.88 14.15
C VAL A 237 11.95 -5.21 14.55
N GLU A 238 12.04 -4.28 15.50
CA GLU A 238 10.98 -3.33 15.78
C GLU A 238 11.50 -1.93 15.52
N ASN A 239 10.90 -1.25 14.56
CA ASN A 239 11.19 0.13 14.21
C ASN A 239 9.89 0.88 13.84
N VAL A 240 10.00 2.13 13.41
CA VAL A 240 8.83 2.98 13.10
C VAL A 240 7.91 2.38 12.03
N GLN A 241 8.46 1.60 11.09
CA GLN A 241 7.72 1.12 9.91
C GLN A 241 7.34 -0.36 10.00
N VAL A 242 8.11 -1.14 10.75
CA VAL A 242 7.99 -2.60 10.78
C VAL A 242 8.18 -3.14 12.20
N SER A 243 7.31 -4.08 12.59
CA SER A 243 7.53 -5.00 13.71
C SER A 243 7.60 -6.41 13.12
N GLY A 244 8.81 -6.85 12.76
CA GLY A 244 9.06 -8.05 11.98
C GLY A 244 10.15 -7.84 10.94
N TYR A 245 9.92 -8.34 9.74
CA TYR A 245 10.82 -8.20 8.60
C TYR A 245 10.05 -8.08 7.28
N LEU A 246 10.56 -7.25 6.38
CA LEU A 246 10.11 -7.15 4.99
C LEU A 246 11.32 -7.05 4.07
N GLY A 247 11.42 -7.96 3.12
CA GLY A 247 12.34 -7.88 1.98
C GLY A 247 11.58 -8.05 0.67
N VAL A 248 11.75 -7.12 -0.26
CA VAL A 248 11.15 -7.17 -1.60
C VAL A 248 12.28 -7.17 -2.62
N TRP A 249 12.26 -8.13 -3.54
CA TRP A 249 13.35 -8.41 -4.46
C TRP A 249 12.87 -8.40 -5.90
N VAL A 250 13.62 -7.73 -6.78
CA VAL A 250 13.30 -7.61 -8.20
C VAL A 250 14.53 -7.95 -9.06
N PRO A 251 14.33 -8.38 -10.32
CA PRO A 251 15.43 -8.60 -11.26
C PRO A 251 16.26 -7.32 -11.46
N TYR A 252 17.58 -7.48 -11.47
CA TYR A 252 18.53 -6.42 -11.84
C TYR A 252 18.58 -6.25 -13.36
N GLY A 253 18.69 -5.04 -13.86
CA GLY A 253 18.83 -4.74 -15.29
C GLY A 253 17.52 -4.54 -16.04
N ALA A 254 16.40 -4.33 -15.35
CA ALA A 254 15.14 -3.99 -15.99
C ALA A 254 15.22 -2.59 -16.65
N LYS A 255 14.61 -2.45 -17.83
CA LYS A 255 14.56 -1.18 -18.55
C LYS A 255 13.82 -0.13 -17.74
N GLU A 256 14.26 1.13 -17.84
CA GLU A 256 13.67 2.24 -17.10
C GLU A 256 12.17 2.41 -17.38
N ASN A 257 11.77 2.30 -18.64
CA ASN A 257 10.39 2.46 -19.09
C ASN A 257 9.61 1.15 -19.21
N GLN A 258 10.08 0.05 -18.57
CA GLN A 258 9.39 -1.22 -18.58
C GLN A 258 8.00 -1.08 -17.95
N ASP A 259 7.00 -1.65 -18.61
CA ASP A 259 5.62 -1.74 -18.11
C ASP A 259 5.11 -3.18 -18.26
N ALA A 260 4.97 -3.87 -17.13
CA ALA A 260 4.51 -5.26 -17.07
C ALA A 260 2.99 -5.40 -17.00
N ARG A 261 2.26 -4.28 -16.87
CA ARG A 261 0.81 -4.30 -16.68
C ARG A 261 0.09 -4.81 -17.93
N THR A 262 -1.01 -5.51 -17.68
CA THR A 262 -1.98 -5.87 -18.70
C THR A 262 -3.00 -4.74 -18.80
N GLN A 263 -3.16 -4.17 -19.99
CA GLN A 263 -4.21 -3.19 -20.24
C GLN A 263 -5.57 -3.89 -20.17
N PRO A 264 -6.54 -3.35 -19.40
CA PRO A 264 -7.89 -3.87 -19.39
C PRO A 264 -8.48 -3.77 -20.81
N SER A 265 -9.19 -4.80 -21.24
CA SER A 265 -9.90 -4.71 -22.52
C SER A 265 -10.98 -3.64 -22.45
N ASN A 266 -11.14 -2.85 -23.51
CA ASN A 266 -12.15 -1.79 -23.60
C ASN A 266 -13.61 -2.26 -23.40
N ARG A 267 -13.82 -3.58 -23.28
CA ARG A 267 -15.14 -4.20 -23.07
C ARG A 267 -15.51 -4.40 -21.61
N ALA A 268 -14.63 -4.08 -20.69
CA ALA A 268 -14.81 -4.47 -19.29
C ALA A 268 -15.75 -3.57 -18.49
N ASN A 269 -16.28 -2.46 -19.01
CA ASN A 269 -16.56 -1.39 -18.09
C ASN A 269 -17.91 -0.70 -18.15
N SER A 270 -18.68 -0.85 -19.22
CA SER A 270 -19.84 0.01 -19.38
C SER A 270 -21.15 -0.56 -18.85
N ASP A 271 -21.17 -1.83 -18.50
CA ASP A 271 -22.41 -2.56 -18.25
C ASP A 271 -22.35 -3.53 -17.06
N GLY A 272 -21.38 -3.35 -16.17
CA GLY A 272 -21.18 -4.24 -15.02
C GLY A 272 -20.55 -5.58 -15.38
N GLN A 273 -19.92 -5.71 -16.54
CA GLN A 273 -19.24 -6.91 -16.92
C GLN A 273 -18.00 -7.19 -16.04
N VAL A 274 -17.79 -8.46 -15.80
CA VAL A 274 -16.65 -8.98 -15.03
C VAL A 274 -15.39 -9.05 -15.87
N TYR A 275 -14.24 -8.87 -15.25
CA TYR A 275 -12.96 -9.09 -15.89
C TYR A 275 -12.74 -10.58 -16.18
N LYS A 276 -12.32 -10.89 -17.39
CA LYS A 276 -12.01 -12.27 -17.79
C LYS A 276 -10.56 -12.68 -17.53
N SER A 277 -9.72 -11.74 -17.08
CA SER A 277 -8.31 -11.95 -16.80
C SER A 277 -7.93 -11.36 -15.44
N SER A 278 -7.42 -12.21 -14.56
CA SER A 278 -6.87 -11.74 -13.28
C SER A 278 -5.63 -10.87 -13.46
N ALA A 279 -4.89 -11.01 -14.56
CA ALA A 279 -3.80 -10.11 -14.90
C ALA A 279 -4.27 -8.68 -15.15
N ALA A 280 -5.50 -8.49 -15.65
CA ALA A 280 -6.10 -7.17 -15.77
C ALA A 280 -6.48 -6.58 -14.39
N LEU A 281 -6.91 -7.41 -13.46
CA LEU A 281 -7.26 -6.97 -12.10
C LEU A 281 -6.02 -6.51 -11.33
N ASP A 282 -4.96 -7.27 -11.34
CA ASP A 282 -3.72 -6.94 -10.63
C ASP A 282 -2.90 -5.82 -11.31
N SER A 283 -3.32 -5.36 -12.48
CA SER A 283 -2.78 -4.16 -13.14
C SER A 283 -3.49 -2.88 -12.72
N GLN A 284 -4.56 -2.95 -11.93
CA GLN A 284 -5.35 -1.82 -11.48
C GLN A 284 -5.05 -1.46 -10.04
N VAL A 285 -5.15 -0.16 -9.73
CA VAL A 285 -5.04 0.38 -8.37
C VAL A 285 -6.06 1.49 -8.21
N MET A 286 -6.85 1.40 -7.13
CA MET A 286 -7.70 2.48 -6.69
C MET A 286 -6.96 3.33 -5.65
N TYR A 287 -7.01 4.63 -5.78
CA TYR A 287 -6.58 5.57 -4.75
C TYR A 287 -7.81 6.14 -4.05
N GLU A 288 -8.00 5.81 -2.79
CA GLU A 288 -8.98 6.48 -1.91
C GLU A 288 -8.37 7.81 -1.48
N ALA A 289 -8.72 8.86 -2.21
CA ALA A 289 -7.99 10.12 -2.22
C ALA A 289 -8.42 11.11 -1.14
N PHE A 290 -9.08 10.64 -0.08
CA PHE A 290 -9.56 11.52 0.98
C PHE A 290 -9.49 10.86 2.36
N SER A 291 -9.56 11.69 3.38
CA SER A 291 -9.81 11.33 4.77
C SER A 291 -11.00 12.13 5.30
N ASN A 292 -11.74 11.55 6.22
CA ASN A 292 -12.79 12.28 6.94
C ASN A 292 -12.25 13.44 7.79
N PHE A 293 -10.95 13.41 8.12
CA PHE A 293 -10.32 14.35 9.03
C PHE A 293 -9.48 15.41 8.33
N GLN A 294 -9.59 15.53 7.01
CA GLN A 294 -8.80 16.49 6.25
C GLN A 294 -8.98 17.90 6.79
N ALA A 295 -7.86 18.58 7.07
CA ALA A 295 -7.90 19.95 7.58
C ALA A 295 -8.50 20.91 6.54
N PHE A 296 -9.29 21.86 7.03
CA PHE A 296 -9.84 22.91 6.17
C PHE A 296 -8.72 23.80 5.63
N ALA A 297 -8.88 24.22 4.40
CA ALA A 297 -7.99 25.18 3.75
C ALA A 297 -8.50 26.63 3.89
N ASP A 298 -9.61 26.83 4.64
CA ASP A 298 -10.28 28.11 4.81
C ASP A 298 -10.47 28.80 3.44
N ASP A 299 -10.14 30.06 3.29
CA ASP A 299 -10.28 30.80 2.06
C ASP A 299 -9.11 30.64 1.07
N GLN A 300 -8.38 29.52 1.11
CA GLN A 300 -7.25 29.23 0.24
C GLN A 300 -7.62 28.18 -0.82
N PRO A 301 -8.30 28.56 -1.93
CA PRO A 301 -8.81 27.58 -2.91
C PRO A 301 -7.75 26.70 -3.56
N GLU A 302 -6.51 27.17 -3.63
CA GLU A 302 -5.39 26.42 -4.17
C GLU A 302 -4.99 25.20 -3.34
N LEU A 303 -5.41 25.17 -2.06
CA LEU A 303 -5.19 24.07 -1.12
C LEU A 303 -6.40 23.11 -1.02
N TYR A 304 -7.51 23.39 -1.70
CA TYR A 304 -8.64 22.47 -1.75
C TYR A 304 -8.21 21.12 -2.33
N MET A 305 -8.70 20.04 -1.75
CA MET A 305 -8.33 18.67 -2.10
C MET A 305 -8.39 18.42 -3.62
N ASN A 306 -9.50 18.76 -4.27
CA ASN A 306 -9.67 18.56 -5.70
C ASN A 306 -8.64 19.31 -6.55
N ARG A 307 -8.25 20.50 -6.12
CA ARG A 307 -7.25 21.31 -6.83
C ARG A 307 -5.84 20.79 -6.63
N VAL A 308 -5.50 20.38 -5.40
CA VAL A 308 -4.20 19.75 -5.11
C VAL A 308 -4.09 18.41 -5.84
N LEU A 309 -5.14 17.60 -5.82
CA LEU A 309 -5.17 16.33 -6.53
C LEU A 309 -4.98 16.52 -8.05
N ALA A 310 -5.65 17.50 -8.65
CA ALA A 310 -5.50 17.82 -10.05
C ALA A 310 -4.07 18.26 -10.42
N LYS A 311 -3.37 18.97 -9.54
CA LYS A 311 -1.96 19.34 -9.72
C LYS A 311 -1.00 18.14 -9.59
N ASN A 312 -1.42 17.05 -8.94
CA ASN A 312 -0.61 15.85 -8.68
C ASN A 312 -0.92 14.68 -9.63
N THR A 313 -1.55 14.92 -10.78
CA THR A 313 -1.87 13.85 -11.76
C THR A 313 -0.64 13.11 -12.27
N ALA A 314 0.50 13.78 -12.39
CA ALA A 314 1.77 13.15 -12.77
C ALA A 314 2.23 12.12 -11.72
N LEU A 315 2.03 12.40 -10.43
CA LEU A 315 2.32 11.46 -9.33
C LEU A 315 1.36 10.26 -9.38
N LEU A 316 0.06 10.50 -9.56
CA LEU A 316 -0.93 9.43 -9.69
C LEU A 316 -0.62 8.50 -10.87
N LYS A 317 -0.20 9.07 -12.00
CA LYS A 317 0.26 8.31 -13.15
C LYS A 317 1.52 7.48 -12.82
N ALA A 318 2.49 8.06 -12.13
CA ALA A 318 3.70 7.35 -11.71
C ALA A 318 3.40 6.20 -10.73
N TRP A 319 2.36 6.30 -9.93
CA TRP A 319 1.86 5.23 -9.06
C TRP A 319 1.03 4.18 -9.80
N GLY A 320 0.66 4.43 -11.06
CA GLY A 320 -0.20 3.54 -11.82
C GLY A 320 -1.64 3.51 -11.31
N ILE A 321 -2.12 4.62 -10.76
CA ILE A 321 -3.51 4.75 -10.30
C ILE A 321 -4.44 4.68 -11.51
N THR A 322 -5.44 3.81 -11.43
CA THR A 322 -6.44 3.60 -12.50
C THR A 322 -7.82 4.14 -12.14
N SER A 323 -8.09 4.32 -10.85
CA SER A 323 -9.33 4.91 -10.36
C SER A 323 -9.10 5.68 -9.07
N VAL A 324 -9.88 6.73 -8.86
CA VAL A 324 -9.81 7.61 -7.69
C VAL A 324 -11.15 7.62 -6.99
N GLY A 325 -11.15 7.30 -5.69
CA GLY A 325 -12.31 7.47 -4.81
C GLY A 325 -12.28 8.85 -4.17
N LEU A 326 -13.31 9.62 -4.39
CA LEU A 326 -13.52 10.95 -3.81
C LEU A 326 -14.60 10.91 -2.74
N PRO A 327 -14.63 11.85 -1.77
CA PRO A 327 -15.76 12.01 -0.88
C PRO A 327 -16.98 12.49 -1.66
N PRO A 328 -18.20 12.41 -1.09
CA PRO A 328 -19.36 13.03 -1.71
C PRO A 328 -19.12 14.52 -1.98
N GLN A 329 -19.49 14.98 -3.17
CA GLN A 329 -19.23 16.34 -3.66
C GLN A 329 -20.43 17.29 -3.42
N TYR A 330 -21.18 17.04 -2.34
CA TYR A 330 -22.35 17.81 -1.97
C TYR A 330 -22.03 18.87 -0.92
N VAL A 331 -22.90 19.88 -0.79
CA VAL A 331 -22.85 20.82 0.33
C VAL A 331 -23.19 20.08 1.62
N SER A 332 -22.26 20.08 2.57
CA SER A 332 -22.40 19.36 3.83
C SER A 332 -23.40 20.03 4.76
N SER A 333 -24.16 19.23 5.49
CA SER A 333 -25.02 19.69 6.57
C SER A 333 -24.23 20.34 7.71
N LYS A 334 -24.81 21.34 8.32
CA LYS A 334 -24.27 22.05 9.48
C LYS A 334 -24.97 21.67 10.80
N ASP A 335 -25.74 20.59 10.79
CA ASP A 335 -26.49 20.13 11.97
C ASP A 335 -25.58 19.91 13.20
N GLY A 336 -24.35 19.50 13.03
CA GLY A 336 -23.40 19.36 14.15
C GLY A 336 -23.65 18.16 15.07
N THR A 337 -24.67 17.35 14.82
CA THR A 337 -25.03 16.19 15.64
C THR A 337 -24.30 14.91 15.25
N PHE A 338 -23.68 14.87 14.07
CA PHE A 338 -22.96 13.73 13.52
C PHE A 338 -21.55 14.10 13.13
N LEU A 339 -20.67 13.12 13.11
CA LEU A 339 -19.30 13.27 12.65
C LEU A 339 -19.23 13.96 11.29
N ASP A 340 -20.07 13.56 10.34
CA ASP A 340 -20.07 14.09 8.98
C ASP A 340 -20.31 15.60 8.92
N SER A 341 -21.19 16.14 9.76
CA SER A 341 -21.41 17.59 9.84
C SER A 341 -20.30 18.33 10.60
N THR A 342 -19.58 17.63 11.48
CA THR A 342 -18.40 18.18 12.18
C THR A 342 -17.21 18.35 11.24
N ILE A 343 -17.03 17.44 10.30
CA ILE A 343 -15.89 17.38 9.38
C ILE A 343 -16.22 17.82 7.95
N ASP A 344 -17.48 18.14 7.67
CA ASP A 344 -17.97 18.64 6.37
C ASP A 344 -17.58 17.75 5.16
N ASN A 345 -17.70 16.43 5.31
CA ASN A 345 -17.29 15.48 4.27
C ASN A 345 -18.36 15.25 3.17
N GLY A 346 -19.59 15.70 3.37
CA GLY A 346 -20.67 15.64 2.40
C GLY A 346 -21.57 14.41 2.49
N TYR A 347 -21.33 13.46 3.38
CA TYR A 347 -22.24 12.32 3.59
C TYR A 347 -23.55 12.75 4.24
N ALA A 348 -23.51 13.63 5.24
CA ALA A 348 -24.65 14.39 5.68
C ALA A 348 -24.72 15.69 4.87
N PHE A 349 -25.73 15.86 4.02
CA PHE A 349 -25.80 16.97 3.07
C PHE A 349 -27.05 17.83 3.27
N ASP A 350 -26.93 19.14 3.05
CA ASP A 350 -28.06 20.07 2.99
C ASP A 350 -28.65 20.14 1.59
N ASP A 351 -27.78 20.14 0.57
CA ASP A 351 -28.23 20.13 -0.83
C ASP A 351 -27.36 19.20 -1.67
N ARG A 352 -27.97 18.14 -2.19
CA ARG A 352 -27.31 17.17 -3.06
C ARG A 352 -27.25 17.58 -4.53
N TYR A 353 -27.87 18.67 -4.88
CA TYR A 353 -27.84 19.23 -6.25
C TYR A 353 -26.80 20.34 -6.36
N ASP A 354 -26.31 20.85 -5.24
CA ASP A 354 -25.23 21.84 -5.21
C ASP A 354 -23.89 21.13 -5.00
N MET A 355 -23.01 21.30 -5.97
CA MET A 355 -21.63 20.83 -5.89
C MET A 355 -20.84 21.72 -4.93
N ALA A 356 -20.30 21.17 -3.88
CA ALA A 356 -19.60 21.92 -2.84
C ALA A 356 -18.20 22.41 -3.27
N LEU A 357 -18.10 23.04 -4.43
CA LEU A 357 -16.84 23.47 -5.03
C LEU A 357 -16.14 24.60 -4.25
N SER A 358 -16.91 25.33 -3.43
CA SER A 358 -16.42 26.41 -2.58
C SER A 358 -16.11 25.97 -1.15
N GLN A 359 -16.32 24.68 -0.80
CA GLN A 359 -16.02 24.20 0.54
C GLN A 359 -14.54 23.85 0.71
N ASN A 360 -14.05 23.97 1.93
CA ASN A 360 -12.63 24.03 2.27
C ASN A 360 -11.84 22.77 1.96
N ASN A 361 -12.46 21.61 1.97
CA ASN A 361 -11.75 20.33 1.79
C ASN A 361 -12.11 19.61 0.48
N LYS A 362 -12.71 20.30 -0.48
CA LYS A 362 -13.17 19.70 -1.75
C LYS A 362 -12.62 20.36 -3.02
#